data_0cee14ea911792d0616514d9eb76be7a
#
_entry.id   0cee14ea911792d0616514d9eb76be7a
#
_cell.length_a   1.000
_cell.length_b   1.000
_cell.length_c   1.000
_cell.angle_alpha   90.00
_cell.angle_beta   90.00
_cell.angle_gamma   90.00
#
_symmetry.space_group_name_H-M   'P 1'
#
loop_
_entity.id
_entity.type
_entity.pdbx_description
1 polymer ?
#
loop_
_entity_poly.entity_id
_entity_poly.type
_entity_poly.pdbx_seq_one_letter_code
_entity_poly.pdbx_strand_id
1 'polypeptide(L)'
;MCHFKECSSTDFTIKTTFIMRNIFVIILCLLTFDANAMEKKTTFDKALFEKAQSEGKVIVISSWIEYCGSCANQMKVLQTAKKEGELSDIKFDNIEYFSFDVTNRDIADSFNVLYQTTLLIFKGDKEVYRSIGETTENLIYEALKTSIKS
;
A
#
# COMPACT_ATOMS: atom_id res chain seq x y z
N MET A 1 -4.66 -1.93 -78.92
CA MET A 1 -5.71 -1.99 -77.88
C MET A 1 -5.07 -2.46 -76.61
N CYS A 2 -4.71 -1.54 -75.72
CA CYS A 2 -4.08 -1.86 -74.46
C CYS A 2 -5.15 -1.84 -73.35
N HIS A 3 -5.35 -2.98 -72.70
CA HIS A 3 -6.13 -3.02 -71.47
C HIS A 3 -5.24 -2.70 -70.26
N PHE A 4 -5.53 -1.56 -69.68
CA PHE A 4 -4.93 -1.07 -68.44
C PHE A 4 -5.56 -1.83 -67.27
N LYS A 5 -4.79 -2.65 -66.52
CA LYS A 5 -5.23 -3.30 -65.31
C LYS A 5 -4.99 -2.36 -64.13
N GLU A 6 -6.05 -1.86 -63.55
CA GLU A 6 -6.02 -1.13 -62.29
C GLU A 6 -5.49 -2.04 -61.21
N CYS A 7 -4.38 -1.66 -60.61
CA CYS A 7 -3.80 -2.30 -59.45
C CYS A 7 -4.51 -1.75 -58.21
N SER A 8 -5.27 -2.61 -57.54
CA SER A 8 -6.10 -2.28 -56.38
C SER A 8 -5.23 -1.80 -55.21
N SER A 9 -5.38 -0.52 -54.88
CA SER A 9 -4.75 0.14 -53.73
C SER A 9 -5.39 -0.16 -52.38
N THR A 10 -6.30 -1.13 -52.31
CA THR A 10 -7.11 -1.38 -51.11
C THR A 10 -6.48 -2.37 -50.13
N ASP A 11 -5.52 -3.19 -50.56
CA ASP A 11 -4.91 -4.22 -49.70
C ASP A 11 -3.88 -3.67 -48.70
N PHE A 12 -3.23 -2.56 -49.03
CA PHE A 12 -2.21 -1.99 -48.16
C PHE A 12 -2.81 -1.29 -46.94
N THR A 13 -3.94 -0.62 -47.10
CA THR A 13 -4.61 0.14 -46.04
C THR A 13 -5.20 -0.79 -44.97
N ILE A 14 -5.75 -1.94 -45.37
CA ILE A 14 -6.37 -2.91 -44.47
C ILE A 14 -5.31 -3.59 -43.57
N LYS A 15 -4.16 -3.94 -44.14
CA LYS A 15 -3.06 -4.54 -43.37
C LYS A 15 -2.47 -3.58 -42.34
N THR A 16 -2.32 -2.33 -42.68
CA THR A 16 -1.76 -1.28 -41.80
C THR A 16 -2.72 -1.02 -40.63
N THR A 17 -4.01 -0.95 -40.87
CA THR A 17 -5.03 -0.74 -39.81
C THR A 17 -5.11 -1.93 -38.83
N PHE A 18 -4.94 -3.15 -39.35
CA PHE A 18 -4.96 -4.35 -38.51
C PHE A 18 -3.72 -4.45 -37.61
N ILE A 19 -2.55 -4.08 -38.11
CA ILE A 19 -1.30 -4.05 -37.36
C ILE A 19 -1.35 -2.98 -36.28
N MET A 20 -1.81 -1.77 -36.59
CA MET A 20 -1.94 -0.68 -35.62
C MET A 20 -2.94 -1.03 -34.51
N ARG A 21 -4.06 -1.66 -34.83
CA ARG A 21 -5.06 -2.10 -33.83
C ARG A 21 -4.49 -3.14 -32.89
N ASN A 22 -3.72 -4.10 -33.39
CA ASN A 22 -3.08 -5.13 -32.54
C ASN A 22 -1.95 -4.54 -31.68
N ILE A 23 -1.16 -3.60 -32.18
CA ILE A 23 -0.14 -2.90 -31.40
C ILE A 23 -0.79 -2.08 -30.29
N PHE A 24 -1.90 -1.41 -30.55
CA PHE A 24 -2.62 -0.62 -29.55
C PHE A 24 -3.19 -1.50 -28.41
N VAL A 25 -3.71 -2.69 -28.73
CA VAL A 25 -4.19 -3.65 -27.74
C VAL A 25 -3.04 -4.20 -26.89
N ILE A 26 -1.89 -4.49 -27.49
CA ILE A 26 -0.70 -4.97 -26.76
C ILE A 26 -0.17 -3.88 -25.84
N ILE A 27 -0.10 -2.63 -26.26
CA ILE A 27 0.31 -1.50 -25.43
C ILE A 27 -0.69 -1.27 -24.29
N LEU A 28 -1.99 -1.39 -24.54
CA LEU A 28 -3.01 -1.25 -23.51
C LEU A 28 -2.92 -2.38 -22.47
N CYS A 29 -2.62 -3.60 -22.88
CA CYS A 29 -2.38 -4.73 -21.97
C CYS A 29 -1.10 -4.58 -21.12
N LEU A 30 -0.08 -3.90 -21.64
CA LEU A 30 1.16 -3.64 -20.89
C LEU A 30 1.00 -2.53 -19.84
N LEU A 31 0.00 -1.67 -19.97
CA LEU A 31 -0.28 -0.59 -19.02
C LEU A 31 -1.14 -1.03 -17.83
N THR A 32 -1.67 -2.25 -17.83
CA THR A 32 -2.54 -2.77 -16.74
C THR A 32 -1.81 -3.63 -15.72
N PHE A 33 -0.49 -3.80 -15.81
CA PHE A 33 0.31 -4.49 -14.79
C PHE A 33 0.84 -3.53 -13.72
N ASP A 34 -0.01 -2.66 -13.18
CA ASP A 34 0.17 -2.22 -11.81
C ASP A 34 -0.43 -3.29 -10.89
N ALA A 35 0.20 -4.44 -10.84
CA ALA A 35 0.09 -5.30 -9.69
C ALA A 35 0.71 -4.52 -8.53
N ASN A 36 -0.12 -3.80 -7.77
CA ASN A 36 0.21 -3.30 -6.45
C ASN A 36 0.48 -4.50 -5.55
N ALA A 37 1.56 -5.21 -5.82
CA ALA A 37 2.18 -6.09 -4.86
C ALA A 37 2.61 -5.16 -3.73
N MET A 38 1.90 -5.26 -2.61
CA MET A 38 2.19 -4.49 -1.42
C MET A 38 3.60 -4.90 -0.96
N GLU A 39 4.57 -4.06 -1.29
CA GLU A 39 5.96 -4.30 -0.94
C GLU A 39 6.07 -4.26 0.59
N LYS A 40 6.35 -5.41 1.19
CA LYS A 40 6.72 -5.52 2.59
C LYS A 40 8.10 -4.87 2.73
N LYS A 41 8.12 -3.65 3.19
CA LYS A 41 9.32 -2.86 3.34
C LYS A 41 9.40 -2.32 4.75
N THR A 42 10.56 -2.44 5.37
CA THR A 42 10.85 -1.71 6.60
C THR A 42 10.92 -0.22 6.29
N THR A 43 9.97 0.53 6.86
CA THR A 43 9.91 1.99 6.75
C THR A 43 10.22 2.67 8.09
N PHE A 44 10.47 1.88 9.15
CA PHE A 44 10.80 2.42 10.46
C PHE A 44 12.14 3.16 10.41
N ASP A 45 12.09 4.40 10.83
CA ASP A 45 13.25 5.27 11.06
C ASP A 45 13.12 5.87 12.46
N LYS A 46 14.12 5.64 13.29
CA LYS A 46 14.11 6.06 14.70
C LYS A 46 14.00 7.57 14.85
N ALA A 47 14.72 8.34 14.03
CA ALA A 47 14.70 9.81 14.13
C ALA A 47 13.35 10.38 13.71
N LEU A 48 12.72 9.81 12.66
CA LEU A 48 11.38 10.21 12.25
C LEU A 48 10.32 9.80 13.28
N PHE A 49 10.47 8.63 13.91
CA PHE A 49 9.60 8.20 14.99
C PHE A 49 9.66 9.12 16.19
N GLU A 50 10.86 9.44 16.70
CA GLU A 50 11.08 10.35 17.84
C GLU A 50 10.55 11.75 17.52
N LYS A 51 10.73 12.22 16.29
CA LYS A 51 10.17 13.50 15.83
C LYS A 51 8.64 13.46 15.88
N ALA A 52 8.00 12.43 15.34
CA ALA A 52 6.55 12.29 15.36
C ALA A 52 5.99 12.23 16.80
N GLN A 53 6.72 11.56 17.73
CA GLN A 53 6.40 11.55 19.14
C GLN A 53 6.45 12.96 19.76
N SER A 54 7.52 13.72 19.50
CA SER A 54 7.68 15.08 20.02
C SER A 54 6.63 16.07 19.49
N GLU A 55 6.10 15.79 18.28
CA GLU A 55 5.02 16.56 17.67
C GLU A 55 3.62 16.13 18.16
N GLY A 56 3.52 15.12 19.04
CA GLY A 56 2.28 14.61 19.58
C GLY A 56 1.39 13.91 18.54
N LYS A 57 1.99 13.44 17.44
CA LYS A 57 1.25 12.76 16.38
C LYS A 57 0.70 11.41 16.81
N VAL A 58 -0.31 10.93 16.09
CA VAL A 58 -0.69 9.52 16.10
C VAL A 58 0.30 8.76 15.23
N ILE A 59 0.88 7.69 15.76
CA ILE A 59 1.90 6.91 15.07
C ILE A 59 1.43 5.46 15.04
N VAL A 60 1.38 4.90 13.85
CA VAL A 60 0.98 3.51 13.61
C VAL A 60 2.21 2.71 13.19
N ILE A 61 2.46 1.61 13.89
CA ILE A 61 3.57 0.70 13.57
C ILE A 61 3.01 -0.71 13.36
N SER A 62 3.36 -1.33 12.24
CA SER A 62 3.05 -2.73 11.96
C SER A 62 4.30 -3.58 11.82
N SER A 63 4.32 -4.75 12.45
CA SER A 63 5.39 -5.72 12.26
C SER A 63 5.02 -6.77 11.22
N TRP A 64 5.97 -7.18 10.41
CA TRP A 64 5.78 -8.18 9.37
C TRP A 64 6.94 -9.18 9.31
N ILE A 65 6.75 -10.25 8.58
CA ILE A 65 7.80 -11.20 8.16
C ILE A 65 7.50 -11.62 6.72
N GLU A 66 8.51 -12.07 6.01
CA GLU A 66 8.36 -12.58 4.65
C GLU A 66 7.38 -13.76 4.58
N TYR A 67 6.66 -13.90 3.46
CA TYR A 67 5.63 -14.95 3.24
C TYR A 67 4.46 -14.98 4.25
N CYS A 68 4.18 -13.88 4.94
CA CYS A 68 3.09 -13.76 5.90
C CYS A 68 1.84 -13.17 5.25
N GLY A 69 0.80 -13.96 5.05
CA GLY A 69 -0.48 -13.53 4.46
C GLY A 69 -1.27 -12.57 5.37
N SER A 70 -1.30 -12.84 6.68
CA SER A 70 -1.95 -11.94 7.66
C SER A 70 -1.28 -10.57 7.72
N CYS A 71 0.05 -10.52 7.64
CA CYS A 71 0.78 -9.25 7.56
C CYS A 71 0.38 -8.45 6.31
N ALA A 72 0.29 -9.14 5.16
CA ALA A 72 -0.13 -8.50 3.92
C ALA A 72 -1.54 -7.92 4.01
N ASN A 73 -2.49 -8.66 4.62
CA ASN A 73 -3.84 -8.18 4.83
C ASN A 73 -3.89 -6.98 5.78
N GLN A 74 -3.20 -7.04 6.92
CA GLN A 74 -3.13 -5.92 7.86
C GLN A 74 -2.56 -4.66 7.18
N MET A 75 -1.43 -4.80 6.48
CA MET A 75 -0.78 -3.68 5.78
C MET A 75 -1.66 -3.10 4.68
N LYS A 76 -2.43 -3.95 3.96
CA LYS A 76 -3.40 -3.49 2.96
C LYS A 76 -4.47 -2.60 3.59
N VAL A 77 -5.05 -3.00 4.72
CA VAL A 77 -6.05 -2.20 5.45
C VAL A 77 -5.44 -0.87 5.89
N LEU A 78 -4.24 -0.88 6.46
CA LEU A 78 -3.55 0.35 6.89
C LEU A 78 -3.21 1.28 5.72
N GLN A 79 -2.81 0.74 4.56
CA GLN A 79 -2.57 1.54 3.37
C GLN A 79 -3.86 2.13 2.80
N THR A 80 -4.97 1.38 2.83
CA THR A 80 -6.28 1.89 2.43
C THR A 80 -6.67 3.05 3.36
N ALA A 81 -6.58 2.89 4.68
CA ALA A 81 -6.84 3.95 5.65
C ALA A 81 -5.97 5.19 5.40
N LYS A 82 -4.68 5.01 5.08
CA LYS A 82 -3.78 6.12 4.75
C LYS A 82 -4.19 6.86 3.46
N LYS A 83 -4.63 6.13 2.43
CA LYS A 83 -5.00 6.71 1.12
C LYS A 83 -6.36 7.39 1.16
N GLU A 84 -7.31 6.81 1.86
CA GLU A 84 -8.68 7.31 1.89
C GLU A 84 -8.82 8.59 2.71
N GLY A 85 -7.84 8.93 3.57
CA GLY A 85 -7.68 10.22 4.28
C GLY A 85 -8.93 10.78 4.96
N GLU A 86 -10.09 10.32 4.56
CA GLU A 86 -11.40 10.78 4.94
C GLU A 86 -12.36 9.60 5.18
N LEU A 87 -12.28 8.97 6.33
CA LEU A 87 -13.44 8.27 6.83
C LEU A 87 -14.23 9.26 7.69
N SER A 88 -15.28 9.85 7.10
CA SER A 88 -16.33 10.64 7.77
C SER A 88 -15.86 11.30 9.08
N ASP A 89 -15.43 12.53 9.03
CA ASP A 89 -15.04 13.40 10.16
C ASP A 89 -13.69 13.14 10.84
N ILE A 90 -12.93 12.13 10.44
CA ILE A 90 -11.61 11.84 11.02
C ILE A 90 -10.57 11.91 9.92
N LYS A 91 -9.70 12.91 10.00
CA LYS A 91 -8.56 13.05 9.09
C LYS A 91 -7.45 12.10 9.50
N PHE A 92 -7.19 11.08 8.67
CA PHE A 92 -6.03 10.19 8.83
C PHE A 92 -4.74 10.76 8.22
N ASP A 93 -4.79 11.98 7.68
CA ASP A 93 -3.67 12.67 7.07
C ASP A 93 -2.56 13.07 8.07
N ASN A 94 -2.89 13.11 9.37
CA ASN A 94 -1.96 13.45 10.45
C ASN A 94 -1.41 12.22 11.19
N ILE A 95 -1.50 11.04 10.58
CA ILE A 95 -0.96 9.80 11.14
C ILE A 95 0.36 9.46 10.44
N GLU A 96 1.39 9.18 11.24
CA GLU A 96 2.63 8.62 10.74
C GLU A 96 2.56 7.09 10.73
N TYR A 97 2.95 6.47 9.61
CA TYR A 97 2.90 5.02 9.43
C TYR A 97 4.30 4.45 9.26
N PHE A 98 4.65 3.53 10.12
CA PHE A 98 5.89 2.77 10.05
C PHE A 98 5.61 1.27 9.98
N SER A 99 6.57 0.55 9.42
CA SER A 99 6.58 -0.91 9.41
C SER A 99 7.99 -1.44 9.56
N PHE A 100 8.13 -2.63 10.12
CA PHE A 100 9.42 -3.30 10.24
C PHE A 100 9.31 -4.82 10.16
N ASP A 101 10.38 -5.46 9.70
CA ASP A 101 10.51 -6.91 9.76
C ASP A 101 10.80 -7.33 11.21
N VAL A 102 9.96 -8.22 11.76
CA VAL A 102 10.10 -8.69 13.14
C VAL A 102 11.39 -9.47 13.39
N THR A 103 12.07 -9.92 12.34
CA THR A 103 13.39 -10.54 12.45
C THR A 103 14.50 -9.52 12.73
N ASN A 104 14.26 -8.23 12.47
CA ASN A 104 15.14 -7.16 12.94
C ASN A 104 14.96 -6.99 14.45
N ARG A 105 15.79 -7.73 15.21
CA ARG A 105 15.65 -7.81 16.68
C ARG A 105 15.87 -6.47 17.37
N ASP A 106 16.73 -5.60 16.85
CA ASP A 106 17.00 -4.29 17.46
C ASP A 106 15.73 -3.42 17.49
N ILE A 107 14.96 -3.43 16.40
CA ILE A 107 13.69 -2.71 16.34
C ILE A 107 12.61 -3.45 17.14
N ALA A 108 12.48 -4.75 16.94
CA ALA A 108 11.44 -5.55 17.59
C ALA A 108 11.53 -5.50 19.12
N ASP A 109 12.74 -5.59 19.68
CA ASP A 109 12.98 -5.55 21.12
C ASP A 109 12.72 -4.15 21.69
N SER A 110 13.01 -3.07 20.94
CA SER A 110 12.71 -1.71 21.38
C SER A 110 11.22 -1.46 21.60
N PHE A 111 10.36 -2.21 20.90
CA PHE A 111 8.90 -2.17 21.04
C PHE A 111 8.31 -3.36 21.81
N ASN A 112 9.11 -4.26 22.36
CA ASN A 112 8.65 -5.51 22.96
C ASN A 112 7.75 -6.32 22.01
N VAL A 113 8.10 -6.39 20.73
CA VAL A 113 7.37 -7.13 19.71
C VAL A 113 8.01 -8.49 19.49
N LEU A 114 7.26 -9.56 19.77
CA LEU A 114 7.70 -10.94 19.63
C LEU A 114 7.16 -11.61 18.38
N TYR A 115 6.05 -11.12 17.84
CA TYR A 115 5.31 -11.76 16.75
C TYR A 115 5.08 -10.80 15.59
N GLN A 116 5.03 -11.36 14.38
CA GLN A 116 4.56 -10.66 13.20
C GLN A 116 3.06 -10.32 13.28
N THR A 117 2.59 -9.45 12.42
CA THR A 117 1.20 -8.95 12.42
C THR A 117 0.84 -8.26 13.75
N THR A 118 1.83 -7.72 14.45
CA THR A 118 1.61 -6.87 15.62
C THR A 118 1.35 -5.46 15.15
N LEU A 119 0.24 -4.89 15.59
CA LEU A 119 -0.15 -3.49 15.36
C LEU A 119 0.01 -2.71 16.66
N LEU A 120 0.78 -1.64 16.60
CA LEU A 120 0.96 -0.68 17.69
C LEU A 120 0.45 0.69 17.25
N ILE A 121 -0.21 1.41 18.16
CA ILE A 121 -0.57 2.80 17.93
C ILE A 121 -0.11 3.62 19.12
N PHE A 122 0.60 4.70 18.84
CA PHE A 122 1.05 5.68 19.82
C PHE A 122 0.31 7.01 19.62
N LYS A 123 0.14 7.74 20.71
CA LYS A 123 -0.24 9.15 20.72
C LYS A 123 0.90 9.92 21.40
N GLY A 124 1.71 10.59 20.58
CA GLY A 124 2.99 11.11 21.07
C GLY A 124 3.88 9.96 21.59
N ASP A 125 4.33 10.03 22.81
CA ASP A 125 5.18 9.04 23.50
C ASP A 125 4.42 7.88 24.13
N LYS A 126 3.07 7.95 24.21
CA LYS A 126 2.25 6.96 24.89
C LYS A 126 1.73 5.91 23.90
N GLU A 127 1.99 4.62 24.16
CA GLU A 127 1.30 3.52 23.48
C GLU A 127 -0.16 3.47 23.94
N VAL A 128 -1.10 3.60 23.01
CA VAL A 128 -2.55 3.65 23.28
C VAL A 128 -3.29 2.41 22.76
N TYR A 129 -2.65 1.64 21.88
CA TYR A 129 -3.24 0.41 21.34
C TYR A 129 -2.16 -0.61 20.98
N ARG A 130 -2.47 -1.88 21.22
CA ARG A 130 -1.65 -3.03 20.80
C ARG A 130 -2.55 -4.20 20.44
N SER A 131 -2.30 -4.83 19.30
CA SER A 131 -2.91 -6.11 18.94
C SER A 131 -1.93 -7.03 18.23
N ILE A 132 -2.18 -8.32 18.27
CA ILE A 132 -1.40 -9.34 17.57
C ILE A 132 -2.35 -10.12 16.65
N GLY A 133 -2.02 -10.22 15.37
CA GLY A 133 -2.81 -10.97 14.40
C GLY A 133 -4.07 -10.25 13.88
N GLU A 134 -4.35 -9.01 14.29
CA GLU A 134 -5.54 -8.29 13.83
C GLU A 134 -5.42 -7.91 12.35
N THR A 135 -6.39 -8.34 11.57
CA THR A 135 -6.46 -8.08 10.11
C THR A 135 -7.85 -7.61 9.66
N THR A 136 -8.78 -7.51 10.61
CA THR A 136 -10.17 -7.11 10.36
C THR A 136 -10.24 -5.61 10.14
N GLU A 137 -10.71 -5.19 8.98
CA GLU A 137 -10.79 -3.77 8.60
C GLU A 137 -11.51 -2.93 9.65
N ASN A 138 -12.72 -3.31 10.03
CA ASN A 138 -13.51 -2.54 11.01
C ASN A 138 -12.80 -2.38 12.35
N LEU A 139 -12.11 -3.43 12.86
CA LEU A 139 -11.40 -3.36 14.15
C LEU A 139 -10.16 -2.46 14.05
N ILE A 140 -9.43 -2.53 12.95
CA ILE A 140 -8.29 -1.64 12.71
C ILE A 140 -8.76 -0.18 12.62
N TYR A 141 -9.84 0.10 11.87
CA TYR A 141 -10.41 1.44 11.77
C TYR A 141 -10.91 1.98 13.11
N GLU A 142 -11.57 1.17 13.93
CA GLU A 142 -12.00 1.57 15.27
C GLU A 142 -10.81 1.86 16.20
N ALA A 143 -9.74 1.06 16.12
CA ALA A 143 -8.50 1.33 16.85
C ALA A 143 -7.88 2.67 16.45
N LEU A 144 -7.78 2.96 15.14
CA LEU A 144 -7.28 4.22 14.62
C LEU A 144 -8.15 5.40 15.10
N LYS A 145 -9.47 5.33 14.95
CA LYS A 145 -10.40 6.37 15.37
C LYS A 145 -10.33 6.66 16.86
N THR A 146 -10.26 5.62 17.68
CA THR A 146 -10.17 5.75 19.15
C THR A 146 -8.85 6.42 19.53
N SER A 147 -7.76 6.03 18.89
CA SER A 147 -6.43 6.59 19.16
C SER A 147 -6.27 8.06 18.76
N ILE A 148 -7.00 8.51 17.73
CA ILE A 148 -7.01 9.92 17.33
C ILE A 148 -7.76 10.78 18.36
N LYS A 149 -8.84 10.24 18.95
CA LYS A 149 -9.69 10.95 19.91
C LYS A 149 -9.12 10.97 21.34
N SER A 150 -8.25 10.03 21.67
CA SER A 150 -7.59 9.98 22.98
C SER A 150 -6.53 11.06 23.12
#